data_f64265698dd571d4df291829dae5e8cd
#
_entry.id   f64265698dd571d4df291829dae5e8cd
#
_cell.length_a   1.000
_cell.length_b   1.000
_cell.length_c   1.000
_cell.angle_alpha   90.00
_cell.angle_beta   90.00
_cell.angle_gamma   90.00
#
_symmetry.space_group_name_H-M   'P 1'
#
loop_
_entity.id
_entity.type
_entity.pdbx_description
1 polymer ?
#
loop_
_entity_poly.entity_id
_entity_poly.type
_entity_poly.pdbx_seq_one_letter_code
_entity_poly.pdbx_strand_id
1 'polypeptide(L)'
;MELIGYKNKAFTLIELLVVVAIIGILAAVGVVAYNGYTGAAKIKTTQTNYKNIEKRMLAVITACKSLGEVTVENSKGKQYQLDCSIHKSGDSFGWAIYNEVLPKITNAYDGGRAIYWSNGSCSPKPDKGKIMVGYCERGSKNYCKMGGGNTSFIMANIGDKDGNDSYLSREFNICDF
;
A
#
# COMPACT_ATOMS: atom_id res chain seq x y z
N MET A 1 -71.58 -12.70 -9.35
CA MET A 1 -70.11 -12.51 -9.61
C MET A 1 -69.80 -11.10 -9.15
N GLU A 2 -69.36 -10.96 -7.87
CA GLU A 2 -69.08 -9.66 -7.25
C GLU A 2 -67.72 -9.21 -7.60
N LEU A 3 -67.58 -8.09 -8.30
CA LEU A 3 -66.27 -7.46 -8.62
C LEU A 3 -65.80 -6.76 -7.35
N ILE A 4 -64.77 -7.34 -6.71
CA ILE A 4 -64.07 -6.71 -5.60
C ILE A 4 -63.35 -5.47 -6.15
N GLY A 5 -63.95 -4.29 -5.90
CA GLY A 5 -63.36 -3.01 -6.28
C GLY A 5 -62.10 -2.74 -5.42
N TYR A 6 -60.96 -2.83 -6.03
CA TYR A 6 -59.69 -2.35 -5.43
C TYR A 6 -59.76 -0.83 -5.26
N LYS A 7 -59.90 -0.36 -4.02
CA LYS A 7 -59.75 1.06 -3.70
C LYS A 7 -58.27 1.41 -3.82
N ASN A 8 -57.89 2.01 -4.92
CA ASN A 8 -56.55 2.62 -5.08
C ASN A 8 -56.43 3.76 -4.07
N LYS A 9 -55.65 3.58 -3.01
CA LYS A 9 -55.27 4.67 -2.12
C LYS A 9 -54.26 5.53 -2.84
N ALA A 10 -54.62 6.73 -3.27
CA ALA A 10 -53.73 7.70 -3.83
C ALA A 10 -52.86 8.31 -2.70
N PHE A 11 -51.58 8.47 -2.95
CA PHE A 11 -50.65 9.15 -2.04
C PHE A 11 -51.04 10.64 -1.90
N THR A 12 -51.00 11.16 -0.69
CA THR A 12 -51.19 12.58 -0.45
C THR A 12 -49.88 13.34 -0.75
N LEU A 13 -50.03 14.60 -1.16
CA LEU A 13 -48.86 15.47 -1.45
C LEU A 13 -47.98 15.67 -0.21
N ILE A 14 -48.58 15.72 0.99
CA ILE A 14 -47.82 15.88 2.24
C ILE A 14 -47.03 14.63 2.62
N GLU A 15 -47.56 13.43 2.35
CA GLU A 15 -46.81 12.18 2.57
C GLU A 15 -45.55 12.13 1.71
N LEU A 16 -45.65 12.54 0.44
CA LEU A 16 -44.49 12.60 -0.46
C LEU A 16 -43.50 13.64 0.02
N LEU A 17 -43.96 14.82 0.43
CA LEU A 17 -43.11 15.93 0.87
C LEU A 17 -42.30 15.55 2.13
N VAL A 18 -42.94 14.90 3.11
CA VAL A 18 -42.27 14.43 4.33
C VAL A 18 -41.18 13.38 4.00
N VAL A 19 -41.48 12.42 3.12
CA VAL A 19 -40.56 11.38 2.72
C VAL A 19 -39.31 11.99 2.07
N VAL A 20 -39.45 12.92 1.10
CA VAL A 20 -38.29 13.53 0.45
C VAL A 20 -37.47 14.41 1.39
N ALA A 21 -38.11 15.07 2.37
CA ALA A 21 -37.43 15.83 3.40
C ALA A 21 -36.56 14.93 4.29
N ILE A 22 -37.09 13.78 4.73
CA ILE A 22 -36.36 12.81 5.55
C ILE A 22 -35.18 12.22 4.76
N ILE A 23 -35.38 11.81 3.50
CA ILE A 23 -34.32 11.30 2.62
C ILE A 23 -33.25 12.36 2.43
N GLY A 24 -33.61 13.63 2.23
CA GLY A 24 -32.66 14.72 2.08
C GLY A 24 -31.78 14.90 3.30
N ILE A 25 -32.31 14.85 4.51
CA ILE A 25 -31.54 14.95 5.76
C ILE A 25 -30.62 13.74 5.92
N LEU A 26 -31.15 12.52 5.72
CA LEU A 26 -30.33 11.30 5.85
C LEU A 26 -29.19 11.25 4.81
N ALA A 27 -29.45 11.69 3.58
CA ALA A 27 -28.43 11.75 2.55
C ALA A 27 -27.31 12.74 2.91
N ALA A 28 -27.65 13.94 3.42
CA ALA A 28 -26.68 14.94 3.82
C ALA A 28 -25.72 14.43 4.92
N VAL A 29 -26.24 13.79 5.96
CA VAL A 29 -25.43 13.20 7.04
C VAL A 29 -24.64 11.99 6.53
N GLY A 30 -25.27 11.15 5.71
CA GLY A 30 -24.66 9.93 5.17
C GLY A 30 -23.40 10.20 4.33
N VAL A 31 -23.43 11.22 3.48
CA VAL A 31 -22.27 11.58 2.62
C VAL A 31 -21.06 11.98 3.45
N VAL A 32 -21.25 12.80 4.50
CA VAL A 32 -20.13 13.23 5.36
C VAL A 32 -19.51 12.05 6.11
N ALA A 33 -20.35 11.19 6.71
CA ALA A 33 -19.88 10.00 7.41
C ALA A 33 -19.17 9.02 6.48
N TYR A 34 -19.67 8.81 5.27
CA TYR A 34 -19.10 7.93 4.27
C TYR A 34 -17.71 8.41 3.82
N ASN A 35 -17.54 9.71 3.56
CA ASN A 35 -16.24 10.28 3.16
C ASN A 35 -15.18 10.12 4.25
N GLY A 36 -15.55 10.34 5.52
CA GLY A 36 -14.66 10.11 6.65
C GLY A 36 -14.23 8.64 6.79
N TYR A 37 -15.17 7.73 6.66
CA TYR A 37 -14.90 6.29 6.73
C TYR A 37 -14.00 5.82 5.58
N THR A 38 -14.29 6.22 4.35
CA THR A 38 -13.48 5.83 3.19
C THR A 38 -12.06 6.39 3.26
N GLY A 39 -11.88 7.62 3.75
CA GLY A 39 -10.57 8.21 4.00
C GLY A 39 -9.75 7.38 5.00
N ALA A 40 -10.32 7.06 6.15
CA ALA A 40 -9.68 6.22 7.17
C ALA A 40 -9.35 4.82 6.64
N ALA A 41 -10.23 4.22 5.84
CA ALA A 41 -10.01 2.92 5.22
C ALA A 41 -8.81 2.94 4.25
N LYS A 42 -8.68 3.98 3.42
CA LYS A 42 -7.54 4.16 2.49
C LYS A 42 -6.21 4.26 3.24
N ILE A 43 -6.15 5.07 4.31
CA ILE A 43 -4.98 5.18 5.19
C ILE A 43 -4.63 3.80 5.75
N LYS A 44 -5.60 3.11 6.33
CA LYS A 44 -5.40 1.81 6.96
C LYS A 44 -4.92 0.74 5.97
N THR A 45 -5.49 0.71 4.78
CA THR A 45 -5.10 -0.21 3.72
C THR A 45 -3.65 0.04 3.30
N THR A 46 -3.25 1.29 3.07
CA THR A 46 -1.87 1.63 2.70
C THR A 46 -0.88 1.29 3.82
N GLN A 47 -1.24 1.55 5.08
CA GLN A 47 -0.44 1.13 6.25
C GLN A 47 -0.26 -0.38 6.32
N THR A 48 -1.33 -1.13 6.07
CA THR A 48 -1.29 -2.60 6.10
C THR A 48 -0.40 -3.13 4.98
N ASN A 49 -0.53 -2.59 3.78
CA ASN A 49 0.31 -2.94 2.64
C ASN A 49 1.80 -2.66 2.93
N TYR A 50 2.11 -1.48 3.47
CA TYR A 50 3.46 -1.12 3.91
C TYR A 50 4.02 -2.14 4.91
N LYS A 51 3.28 -2.45 5.96
CA LYS A 51 3.70 -3.41 7.00
C LYS A 51 3.90 -4.83 6.45
N ASN A 52 3.10 -5.26 5.49
CA ASN A 52 3.26 -6.57 4.86
C ASN A 52 4.56 -6.64 4.05
N ILE A 53 4.88 -5.58 3.30
CA ILE A 53 6.14 -5.51 2.56
C ILE A 53 7.33 -5.45 3.53
N GLU A 54 7.24 -4.64 4.58
CA GLU A 54 8.26 -4.54 5.63
C GLU A 54 8.55 -5.90 6.28
N LYS A 55 7.50 -6.64 6.65
CA LYS A 55 7.64 -8.00 7.20
C LYS A 55 8.29 -8.95 6.19
N ARG A 56 7.92 -8.85 4.92
CA ARG A 56 8.52 -9.70 3.88
C ARG A 56 10.00 -9.38 3.70
N MET A 57 10.38 -8.10 3.68
CA MET A 57 11.79 -7.68 3.64
C MET A 57 12.57 -8.25 4.82
N LEU A 58 12.05 -8.13 6.03
CA LEU A 58 12.67 -8.71 7.23
C LEU A 58 12.80 -10.23 7.15
N ALA A 59 11.79 -10.92 6.65
CA ALA A 59 11.82 -12.38 6.50
C ALA A 59 12.92 -12.81 5.50
N VAL A 60 13.03 -12.12 4.38
CA VAL A 60 14.08 -12.37 3.37
C VAL A 60 15.47 -12.11 3.97
N ILE A 61 15.66 -11.00 4.68
CA ILE A 61 16.90 -10.66 5.38
C ILE A 61 17.27 -11.75 6.38
N THR A 62 16.32 -12.20 7.19
CA THR A 62 16.57 -13.24 8.20
C THR A 62 16.92 -14.58 7.55
N ALA A 63 16.22 -14.95 6.48
CA ALA A 63 16.51 -16.16 5.72
C ALA A 63 17.92 -16.10 5.09
N CYS A 64 18.29 -14.96 4.52
CA CYS A 64 19.64 -14.74 3.98
C CYS A 64 20.74 -14.92 5.03
N LYS A 65 20.53 -14.40 6.25
CA LYS A 65 21.46 -14.56 7.37
C LYS A 65 21.65 -16.03 7.80
N SER A 66 20.56 -16.79 7.77
CA SER A 66 20.52 -18.13 8.34
C SER A 66 20.87 -19.22 7.32
N LEU A 67 20.43 -19.05 6.06
CA LEU A 67 20.48 -20.09 5.03
C LEU A 67 21.41 -19.75 3.88
N GLY A 68 21.78 -18.48 3.72
CA GLY A 68 22.61 -18.01 2.60
C GLY A 68 21.81 -17.87 1.29
N GLU A 69 20.62 -18.38 1.22
CA GLU A 69 19.71 -18.27 0.06
C GLU A 69 18.27 -18.17 0.50
N VAL A 70 17.41 -17.61 -0.36
CA VAL A 70 15.98 -17.49 -0.11
C VAL A 70 15.18 -17.61 -1.40
N THR A 71 14.04 -18.29 -1.33
CA THR A 71 13.10 -18.35 -2.46
C THR A 71 12.29 -17.06 -2.52
N VAL A 72 12.33 -16.39 -3.66
CA VAL A 72 11.53 -15.20 -3.99
C VAL A 72 10.74 -15.45 -5.28
N GLU A 73 9.70 -14.66 -5.48
CA GLU A 73 8.82 -14.77 -6.63
C GLU A 73 8.98 -13.54 -7.52
N ASN A 74 9.02 -13.72 -8.84
CA ASN A 74 9.04 -12.57 -9.74
C ASN A 74 7.62 -12.04 -10.03
N SER A 75 7.53 -10.94 -10.75
CA SER A 75 6.25 -10.30 -11.10
C SER A 75 5.30 -11.18 -11.94
N LYS A 76 5.79 -12.29 -12.50
CA LYS A 76 5.02 -13.28 -13.26
C LYS A 76 4.63 -14.52 -12.45
N GLY A 77 4.90 -14.52 -11.14
CA GLY A 77 4.61 -15.66 -10.26
C GLY A 77 5.63 -16.80 -10.30
N LYS A 78 6.74 -16.65 -11.05
CA LYS A 78 7.78 -17.67 -11.11
C LYS A 78 8.73 -17.53 -9.92
N GLN A 79 8.91 -18.62 -9.18
CA GLN A 79 9.86 -18.69 -8.09
C GLN A 79 11.29 -18.86 -8.59
N TYR A 80 12.24 -18.28 -7.88
CA TYR A 80 13.68 -18.45 -8.08
C TYR A 80 14.43 -18.30 -6.75
N GLN A 81 15.63 -18.87 -6.70
CA GLN A 81 16.51 -18.74 -5.54
C GLN A 81 17.31 -17.45 -5.65
N LEU A 82 17.26 -16.64 -4.61
CA LEU A 82 18.09 -15.47 -4.42
C LEU A 82 19.32 -15.89 -3.59
N ASP A 83 20.47 -15.97 -4.22
CA ASP A 83 21.74 -16.22 -3.53
C ASP A 83 22.20 -14.95 -2.82
N CYS A 84 22.17 -14.97 -1.50
CA CYS A 84 22.47 -13.82 -0.66
C CYS A 84 23.97 -13.45 -0.66
N SER A 85 24.85 -14.38 -1.06
CA SER A 85 26.30 -14.13 -1.14
C SER A 85 26.67 -13.25 -2.35
N ILE A 86 25.93 -13.41 -3.44
CA ILE A 86 26.15 -12.69 -4.71
C ILE A 86 25.35 -11.38 -4.70
N HIS A 87 24.16 -11.38 -4.12
CA HIS A 87 23.23 -10.26 -4.12
C HIS A 87 23.38 -9.34 -2.90
N LYS A 88 24.63 -9.10 -2.46
CA LYS A 88 24.93 -8.14 -1.38
C LYS A 88 24.85 -6.68 -1.83
N SER A 89 23.88 -6.34 -2.68
CA SER A 89 23.61 -4.97 -3.07
C SER A 89 22.15 -4.61 -2.78
N GLY A 90 21.92 -3.39 -2.27
CA GLY A 90 20.58 -2.86 -2.04
C GLY A 90 19.71 -2.90 -3.28
N ASP A 91 20.33 -2.76 -4.44
CA ASP A 91 19.68 -2.84 -5.74
C ASP A 91 19.10 -4.25 -5.98
N SER A 92 19.92 -5.28 -5.93
CA SER A 92 19.47 -6.66 -6.21
C SER A 92 18.43 -7.13 -5.20
N PHE A 93 18.64 -6.86 -3.91
CA PHE A 93 17.71 -7.21 -2.85
C PHE A 93 16.38 -6.46 -2.97
N GLY A 94 16.44 -5.13 -3.08
CA GLY A 94 15.24 -4.30 -3.22
C GLY A 94 14.47 -4.64 -4.50
N TRP A 95 15.18 -4.93 -5.60
CA TRP A 95 14.58 -5.34 -6.87
C TRP A 95 13.84 -6.68 -6.78
N ALA A 96 14.39 -7.65 -6.06
CA ALA A 96 13.73 -8.93 -5.80
C ALA A 96 12.40 -8.72 -5.05
N ILE A 97 12.42 -7.96 -3.96
CA ILE A 97 11.21 -7.63 -3.19
C ILE A 97 10.20 -6.82 -4.03
N TYR A 98 10.67 -5.81 -4.75
CA TYR A 98 9.81 -5.02 -5.64
C TYR A 98 9.04 -5.90 -6.63
N ASN A 99 9.73 -6.80 -7.32
CA ASN A 99 9.10 -7.69 -8.30
C ASN A 99 8.12 -8.69 -7.66
N GLU A 100 8.38 -9.14 -6.43
CA GLU A 100 7.49 -10.04 -5.70
C GLU A 100 6.18 -9.34 -5.30
N VAL A 101 6.25 -8.10 -4.85
CA VAL A 101 5.07 -7.39 -4.30
C VAL A 101 4.32 -6.58 -5.34
N LEU A 102 4.98 -6.19 -6.45
CA LEU A 102 4.42 -5.35 -7.50
C LEU A 102 3.03 -5.80 -8.00
N PRO A 103 2.79 -7.07 -8.35
CA PRO A 103 1.52 -7.49 -8.91
C PRO A 103 0.41 -7.68 -7.87
N LYS A 104 0.74 -7.64 -6.59
CA LYS A 104 -0.15 -8.06 -5.50
C LYS A 104 -0.86 -6.90 -4.80
N ILE A 105 -0.48 -5.67 -5.09
CA ILE A 105 -0.93 -4.50 -4.32
C ILE A 105 -1.37 -3.38 -5.25
N THR A 106 -2.60 -2.90 -5.02
CA THR A 106 -3.16 -1.72 -5.69
C THR A 106 -3.20 -0.52 -4.76
N ASN A 107 -3.15 0.68 -5.33
CA ASN A 107 -3.27 1.93 -4.60
C ASN A 107 -4.71 2.11 -4.08
N ALA A 108 -4.85 2.26 -2.78
CA ALA A 108 -6.15 2.42 -2.12
C ALA A 108 -6.85 3.77 -2.45
N TYR A 109 -6.11 4.76 -2.97
CA TYR A 109 -6.64 6.09 -3.25
C TYR A 109 -7.20 6.23 -4.67
N ASP A 110 -6.55 5.63 -5.66
CA ASP A 110 -6.91 5.76 -7.07
C ASP A 110 -7.17 4.44 -7.80
N GLY A 111 -6.95 3.29 -7.12
CA GLY A 111 -7.11 1.96 -7.70
C GLY A 111 -6.00 1.54 -8.67
N GLY A 112 -5.05 2.43 -8.91
CA GLY A 112 -3.94 2.19 -9.82
C GLY A 112 -2.80 1.39 -9.17
N ARG A 113 -1.62 1.55 -9.74
CA ARG A 113 -0.40 0.91 -9.25
C ARG A 113 0.04 1.52 -7.91
N ALA A 114 0.23 0.68 -6.90
CA ALA A 114 0.70 1.14 -5.59
C ALA A 114 2.23 1.07 -5.44
N ILE A 115 2.90 0.10 -6.08
CA ILE A 115 4.32 -0.17 -5.84
C ILE A 115 5.18 0.46 -6.93
N TYR A 116 6.22 1.19 -6.51
CA TYR A 116 7.17 1.86 -7.38
C TYR A 116 8.59 1.55 -6.96
N TRP A 117 9.48 1.46 -7.95
CA TRP A 117 10.90 1.34 -7.74
C TRP A 117 11.56 2.72 -7.60
N SER A 118 12.48 2.86 -6.66
CA SER A 118 13.31 4.04 -6.52
C SER A 118 14.77 3.67 -6.34
N ASN A 119 15.63 4.38 -7.04
CA ASN A 119 17.07 4.25 -6.96
C ASN A 119 17.73 5.61 -6.70
N GLY A 120 18.75 5.60 -5.87
CA GLY A 120 19.60 6.75 -5.59
C GLY A 120 19.12 7.71 -4.50
N SER A 121 17.83 7.88 -4.25
CA SER A 121 17.33 8.74 -3.18
C SER A 121 16.90 7.94 -1.96
N CYS A 122 17.47 8.26 -0.79
CA CYS A 122 17.06 7.63 0.48
C CYS A 122 15.78 8.21 1.08
N SER A 123 15.24 9.27 0.52
CA SER A 123 14.04 9.95 1.01
C SER A 123 13.14 10.39 -0.14
N PRO A 124 12.68 9.45 -1.00
CA PRO A 124 11.70 9.80 -2.02
C PRO A 124 10.39 10.23 -1.35
N LYS A 125 9.64 11.11 -2.01
CA LYS A 125 8.32 11.54 -1.56
C LYS A 125 7.26 10.97 -2.51
N PRO A 126 6.75 9.75 -2.28
CA PRO A 126 5.69 9.20 -3.11
C PRO A 126 4.37 9.94 -2.93
N ASP A 127 3.52 9.92 -3.95
CA ASP A 127 2.14 10.37 -3.85
C ASP A 127 1.33 9.46 -2.90
N LYS A 128 0.17 9.93 -2.47
CA LYS A 128 -0.72 9.18 -1.55
C LYS A 128 -1.08 7.79 -2.07
N GLY A 129 -1.01 6.84 -1.19
CA GLY A 129 -1.28 5.44 -1.48
C GLY A 129 -0.15 4.72 -2.22
N LYS A 130 0.91 5.42 -2.61
CA LYS A 130 2.07 4.81 -3.25
C LYS A 130 3.10 4.37 -2.22
N ILE A 131 3.72 3.23 -2.50
CA ILE A 131 4.78 2.62 -1.71
C ILE A 131 6.00 2.50 -2.62
N MET A 132 7.10 3.07 -2.20
CA MET A 132 8.38 2.94 -2.88
C MET A 132 9.23 1.89 -2.19
N VAL A 133 9.75 0.96 -2.97
CA VAL A 133 10.76 -0.01 -2.57
C VAL A 133 11.99 0.29 -3.41
N GLY A 134 13.16 0.29 -2.81
CA GLY A 134 14.35 0.61 -3.56
C GLY A 134 15.61 0.53 -2.74
N TYR A 135 16.66 1.14 -3.26
CA TYR A 135 17.92 1.29 -2.57
C TYR A 135 18.41 2.73 -2.64
N CYS A 136 19.22 3.08 -1.68
CA CYS A 136 19.93 4.34 -1.69
C CYS A 136 21.39 4.13 -1.26
N GLU A 137 22.25 4.96 -1.83
CA GLU A 137 23.67 4.97 -1.49
C GLU A 137 23.90 5.94 -0.33
N ARG A 138 24.15 5.39 0.87
CA ARG A 138 24.72 6.16 1.98
C ARG A 138 26.20 5.79 2.07
N GLY A 139 27.05 6.52 1.35
CA GLY A 139 28.49 6.28 1.34
C GLY A 139 29.04 5.74 0.02
N SER A 140 30.27 5.18 0.02
CA SER A 140 30.97 4.71 -1.17
C SER A 140 30.20 3.61 -1.91
N LYS A 141 30.28 3.65 -3.25
CA LYS A 141 29.69 2.67 -4.17
C LYS A 141 30.20 1.23 -4.03
N ASN A 142 31.14 0.99 -3.14
CA ASN A 142 31.74 -0.33 -2.94
C ASN A 142 31.01 -1.08 -1.83
N TYR A 143 29.94 -1.82 -2.23
CA TYR A 143 29.40 -3.01 -1.56
C TYR A 143 30.01 -3.34 -0.20
N CYS A 144 29.28 -3.64 0.77
CA CYS A 144 29.55 -4.08 2.15
C CYS A 144 31.00 -4.28 2.64
N LYS A 145 31.98 -4.32 1.74
CA LYS A 145 33.42 -4.51 2.03
C LYS A 145 34.13 -3.28 2.59
N MET A 146 33.54 -2.07 2.50
CA MET A 146 34.22 -0.83 2.90
C MET A 146 33.43 0.03 3.93
N GLY A 147 32.51 -0.55 4.67
CA GLY A 147 31.76 0.19 5.69
C GLY A 147 30.76 1.24 5.15
N GLY A 148 30.57 1.29 3.84
CA GLY A 148 29.55 2.10 3.17
C GLY A 148 28.41 1.20 2.76
N GLY A 149 27.40 1.00 3.65
CA GLY A 149 26.35 0.04 3.42
C GLY A 149 25.42 0.45 2.28
N ASN A 150 25.18 -0.45 1.35
CA ASN A 150 24.02 -0.37 0.48
C ASN A 150 22.77 -0.58 1.33
N THR A 151 21.95 0.43 1.41
CA THR A 151 20.74 0.44 2.20
C THR A 151 19.55 0.17 1.28
N SER A 152 18.82 -0.91 1.53
CA SER A 152 17.50 -1.09 0.95
C SER A 152 16.48 -0.33 1.79
N PHE A 153 15.45 0.22 1.18
CA PHE A 153 14.44 0.96 1.91
C PHE A 153 13.03 0.67 1.40
N ILE A 154 12.07 0.93 2.27
CA ILE A 154 10.66 1.03 1.95
C ILE A 154 10.12 2.36 2.47
N MET A 155 9.34 3.05 1.67
CA MET A 155 8.65 4.29 2.05
C MET A 155 7.25 4.31 1.47
N ALA A 156 6.28 4.76 2.27
CA ALA A 156 4.89 4.91 1.84
C ALA A 156 4.36 6.28 2.23
N ASN A 157 3.55 6.88 1.36
CA ASN A 157 2.69 7.99 1.72
C ASN A 157 1.30 7.44 2.05
N ILE A 158 1.00 7.38 3.33
CA ILE A 158 -0.28 6.86 3.83
C ILE A 158 -1.38 7.93 3.84
N GLY A 159 -1.01 9.22 3.73
CA GLY A 159 -1.89 10.35 4.01
C GLY A 159 -2.26 10.46 5.49
N ASP A 160 -2.90 11.54 5.86
CA ASP A 160 -3.51 11.73 7.18
C ASP A 160 -5.03 11.93 7.08
N LYS A 161 -5.68 12.05 8.24
CA LYS A 161 -7.13 12.27 8.33
C LYS A 161 -7.60 13.61 7.72
N ASP A 162 -6.71 14.59 7.64
CA ASP A 162 -7.00 15.93 7.13
C ASP A 162 -6.67 16.06 5.63
N GLY A 163 -6.22 14.95 5.02
CA GLY A 163 -5.92 14.87 3.59
C GLY A 163 -4.50 15.33 3.24
N ASN A 164 -3.61 15.55 4.21
CA ASN A 164 -2.22 15.89 3.97
C ASN A 164 -1.37 14.64 3.72
N ASP A 165 -0.12 14.87 3.30
CA ASP A 165 0.86 13.80 3.16
C ASP A 165 1.36 13.34 4.53
N SER A 166 1.46 12.04 4.71
CA SER A 166 2.01 11.40 5.89
C SER A 166 2.85 10.19 5.48
N TYR A 167 4.12 10.18 5.88
CA TYR A 167 5.08 9.21 5.39
C TYR A 167 5.47 8.19 6.45
N LEU A 168 5.46 6.91 6.08
CA LEU A 168 6.14 5.83 6.80
C LEU A 168 7.40 5.46 6.03
N SER A 169 8.50 5.23 6.72
CA SER A 169 9.75 4.80 6.11
C SER A 169 10.52 3.85 7.00
N ARG A 170 11.26 2.93 6.37
CA ARG A 170 12.24 2.07 7.03
C ARG A 170 13.40 1.78 6.10
N GLU A 171 14.60 1.84 6.64
CA GLU A 171 15.84 1.44 5.98
C GLU A 171 16.30 0.09 6.53
N PHE A 172 16.92 -0.71 5.66
CA PHE A 172 17.48 -2.01 5.99
C PHE A 172 18.94 -2.02 5.56
N ASN A 173 19.84 -2.18 6.50
CA ASN A 173 21.23 -2.41 6.17
C ASN A 173 21.39 -3.87 5.71
N ILE A 174 21.68 -4.05 4.42
CA ILE A 174 21.84 -5.38 3.83
C ILE A 174 23.26 -5.93 4.02
N CYS A 175 24.15 -5.14 4.61
CA CYS A 175 25.51 -5.59 4.90
C CYS A 175 25.63 -6.35 6.23
N ASP A 176 24.53 -6.42 7.01
CA ASP A 176 24.52 -7.12 8.29
C ASP A 176 24.28 -8.63 8.15
N PHE A 177 24.38 -9.20 6.93
CA PHE A 177 24.32 -10.64 6.69
C PHE A 177 25.62 -11.26 6.16
#